data_165282aa56a2122810b268e9508cbca4
#
_entry.id   165282aa56a2122810b268e9508cbca4
#
_cell.length_a   1.000
_cell.length_b   1.000
_cell.length_c   1.000
_cell.angle_alpha   90.00
_cell.angle_beta   90.00
_cell.angle_gamma   90.00
#
_symmetry.space_group_name_H-M   'P 1'
#
loop_
_entity.id
_entity.type
_entity.pdbx_description
1 polymer ?
#
loop_
_entity_poly.entity_id
_entity_poly.type
_entity_poly.pdbx_seq_one_letter_code
_entity_poly.pdbx_strand_id
1 'polypeptide(L)'
;MQDKRFGELLSEGISSAAKRQRKSMAAIEQEMAEVVGYSRPMLQKWRQGRHLPEDEIVKDLIHYCVTNGRLNRQWADSLLIHIRYPGREQLLAEIFADYALSNEEQPLNNDNGTEPEPACLESPHNIVPIQSPFYIKRPGDSIALKAIARQGVTIIIKGPPQMGKSSLLLQINSAAEQAGKRVAFIDFQQFDRSSLVEADTFFQQFCNLLTHKLDLDNHVADCWTLPLGNRQRLTRYMSHYLLPKLDRPLVLAMDEADVIFDTNFRDDFFGTLRSWHSSRAHNPIWQQLDLVLVTSTEPYLFIKDLDESPFNVGEVIEPADFSLAQVIELNQKHDTPLSSPQVQQLFDLLGGHPYLVRLALYLLMEQRIAPADLFSQAIEERGPFGDHLRHHLSQLRRQTELVEGLHQVITHQTCPDQQIFFRLWGAGLVRREGQAVLPRCQLYAKFFGRYLYD
;
A
#
# COMPACT_ATOMS: atom_id res chain seq x y z
N MET A 1 -13.23 -25.70 -9.59
CA MET A 1 -12.86 -24.41 -8.99
C MET A 1 -11.51 -23.87 -9.53
N GLN A 2 -10.51 -24.75 -9.76
CA GLN A 2 -9.18 -24.34 -10.29
C GLN A 2 -9.25 -23.72 -11.69
N ASP A 3 -10.05 -24.30 -12.60
CA ASP A 3 -10.13 -23.86 -14.00
C ASP A 3 -10.75 -22.45 -14.15
N LYS A 4 -11.67 -22.07 -13.27
CA LYS A 4 -12.32 -20.75 -13.31
C LYS A 4 -11.35 -19.60 -13.05
N ARG A 5 -10.43 -19.77 -12.09
CA ARG A 5 -9.45 -18.73 -11.76
C ARG A 5 -8.39 -18.57 -12.85
N PHE A 6 -7.98 -19.66 -13.49
CA PHE A 6 -7.13 -19.61 -14.69
C PHE A 6 -7.80 -18.78 -15.79
N GLY A 7 -9.08 -19.04 -16.06
CA GLY A 7 -9.85 -18.29 -17.07
C GLY A 7 -9.98 -16.79 -16.76
N GLU A 8 -10.11 -16.42 -15.49
CA GLU A 8 -10.14 -15.02 -15.05
C GLU A 8 -8.78 -14.34 -15.30
N LEU A 9 -7.67 -14.96 -14.91
CA LEU A 9 -6.33 -14.43 -15.14
C LEU A 9 -5.99 -14.35 -16.64
N LEU A 10 -6.36 -15.34 -17.42
CA LEU A 10 -6.20 -15.28 -18.88
C LEU A 10 -7.04 -14.15 -19.50
N SER A 11 -8.25 -13.92 -19.00
CA SER A 11 -9.10 -12.79 -19.44
C SER A 11 -8.47 -11.44 -19.11
N GLU A 12 -7.81 -11.32 -17.97
CA GLU A 12 -7.05 -10.14 -17.57
C GLU A 12 -5.88 -9.90 -18.56
N GLY A 13 -5.13 -10.97 -18.89
CA GLY A 13 -4.03 -10.91 -19.85
C GLY A 13 -4.45 -10.42 -21.23
N ILE A 14 -5.52 -10.99 -21.76
CA ILE A 14 -6.09 -10.61 -23.06
C ILE A 14 -6.62 -9.16 -23.03
N SER A 15 -7.27 -8.75 -21.92
CA SER A 15 -7.77 -7.39 -21.74
C SER A 15 -6.63 -6.37 -21.72
N SER A 16 -5.52 -6.69 -21.04
CA SER A 16 -4.35 -5.83 -20.99
C SER A 16 -3.71 -5.67 -22.37
N ALA A 17 -3.54 -6.76 -23.11
CA ALA A 17 -3.04 -6.73 -24.49
C ALA A 17 -3.97 -5.93 -25.42
N ALA A 18 -5.30 -6.10 -25.28
CA ALA A 18 -6.29 -5.38 -26.08
C ALA A 18 -6.21 -3.85 -25.85
N LYS A 19 -6.15 -3.44 -24.59
CA LYS A 19 -6.01 -2.02 -24.21
C LYS A 19 -4.73 -1.43 -24.80
N ARG A 20 -3.62 -2.13 -24.63
CA ARG A 20 -2.32 -1.65 -25.10
C ARG A 20 -2.21 -1.52 -26.60
N GLN A 21 -2.67 -2.53 -27.34
CA GLN A 21 -2.61 -2.55 -28.80
C GLN A 21 -3.75 -1.73 -29.43
N ARG A 22 -4.64 -1.13 -28.64
CA ARG A 22 -5.84 -0.42 -29.12
C ARG A 22 -6.70 -1.29 -30.06
N LYS A 23 -6.78 -2.59 -29.78
CA LYS A 23 -7.54 -3.56 -30.52
C LYS A 23 -8.75 -4.05 -29.72
N SER A 24 -9.73 -4.62 -30.39
CA SER A 24 -10.84 -5.29 -29.69
C SER A 24 -10.36 -6.58 -29.03
N MET A 25 -11.02 -6.99 -27.93
CA MET A 25 -10.78 -8.29 -27.29
C MET A 25 -10.85 -9.44 -28.30
N ALA A 26 -11.77 -9.35 -29.27
CA ALA A 26 -11.95 -10.34 -30.32
C ALA A 26 -10.75 -10.43 -31.28
N ALA A 27 -10.10 -9.30 -31.56
CA ALA A 27 -8.90 -9.27 -32.41
C ALA A 27 -7.69 -9.89 -31.68
N ILE A 28 -7.52 -9.56 -30.40
CA ILE A 28 -6.45 -10.15 -29.57
C ILE A 28 -6.66 -11.66 -29.37
N GLU A 29 -7.89 -12.10 -29.12
CA GLU A 29 -8.22 -13.54 -29.07
C GLU A 29 -7.85 -14.25 -30.37
N GLN A 30 -8.08 -13.62 -31.50
CA GLN A 30 -7.73 -14.20 -32.81
C GLN A 30 -6.21 -14.29 -32.98
N GLU A 31 -5.48 -13.21 -32.70
CA GLU A 31 -4.02 -13.17 -32.79
C GLU A 31 -3.36 -14.17 -31.82
N MET A 32 -3.82 -14.21 -30.58
CA MET A 32 -3.31 -15.17 -29.61
C MET A 32 -3.59 -16.61 -30.02
N ALA A 33 -4.77 -16.89 -30.55
CA ALA A 33 -5.12 -18.23 -31.07
C ALA A 33 -4.19 -18.66 -32.22
N GLU A 34 -3.84 -17.75 -33.11
CA GLU A 34 -2.88 -17.99 -34.20
C GLU A 34 -1.47 -18.27 -33.67
N VAL A 35 -1.01 -17.51 -32.69
CA VAL A 35 0.31 -17.71 -32.06
C VAL A 35 0.42 -19.07 -31.37
N VAL A 36 -0.62 -19.51 -30.67
CA VAL A 36 -0.60 -20.80 -29.95
C VAL A 36 -1.03 -21.98 -30.85
N GLY A 37 -1.35 -21.75 -32.13
CA GLY A 37 -1.72 -22.79 -33.08
C GLY A 37 -3.11 -23.39 -32.85
N TYR A 38 -4.02 -22.68 -32.19
CA TYR A 38 -5.38 -23.16 -31.90
C TYR A 38 -6.46 -22.24 -32.47
N SER A 39 -7.70 -22.70 -32.42
CA SER A 39 -8.84 -21.87 -32.85
C SER A 39 -9.31 -20.91 -31.77
N ARG A 40 -9.79 -19.74 -32.16
CA ARG A 40 -10.40 -18.76 -31.26
C ARG A 40 -11.49 -19.35 -30.33
N PRO A 41 -12.40 -20.24 -30.80
CA PRO A 41 -13.35 -20.91 -29.91
C PRO A 41 -12.70 -21.75 -28.81
N MET A 42 -11.51 -22.33 -29.04
CA MET A 42 -10.79 -23.07 -28.02
C MET A 42 -10.22 -22.11 -26.96
N LEU A 43 -9.62 -20.97 -27.35
CA LEU A 43 -9.15 -19.94 -26.47
C LEU A 43 -10.29 -19.39 -25.55
N GLN A 44 -11.50 -19.24 -26.13
CA GLN A 44 -12.67 -18.83 -25.35
C GLN A 44 -13.10 -19.88 -24.32
N LYS A 45 -12.95 -21.18 -24.59
CA LYS A 45 -13.20 -22.23 -23.58
C LYS A 45 -12.20 -22.16 -22.45
N TRP A 46 -10.92 -21.92 -22.71
CA TRP A 46 -9.89 -21.71 -21.70
C TRP A 46 -10.19 -20.47 -20.85
N ARG A 47 -10.55 -19.36 -21.48
CA ARG A 47 -10.95 -18.12 -20.80
C ARG A 47 -12.20 -18.29 -19.93
N GLN A 48 -13.10 -19.16 -20.30
CA GLN A 48 -14.30 -19.48 -19.51
C GLN A 48 -14.02 -20.52 -18.39
N GLY A 49 -12.79 -21.01 -18.28
CA GLY A 49 -12.43 -22.05 -17.32
C GLY A 49 -13.11 -23.41 -17.58
N ARG A 50 -13.46 -23.69 -18.82
CA ARG A 50 -14.11 -24.98 -19.21
C ARG A 50 -13.10 -26.10 -19.46
N HIS A 51 -11.89 -25.73 -19.88
CA HIS A 51 -10.74 -26.62 -20.09
C HIS A 51 -9.48 -25.87 -19.72
N LEU A 52 -8.42 -26.61 -19.34
CA LEU A 52 -7.07 -26.07 -19.22
C LEU A 52 -6.28 -26.42 -20.50
N PRO A 53 -5.39 -25.54 -20.97
CA PRO A 53 -4.46 -25.85 -22.05
C PRO A 53 -3.37 -26.82 -21.56
N GLU A 54 -2.69 -27.47 -22.50
CA GLU A 54 -1.50 -28.28 -22.25
C GLU A 54 -0.32 -27.38 -21.81
N ASP A 55 0.65 -27.94 -21.09
CA ASP A 55 1.75 -27.19 -20.48
C ASP A 55 2.56 -26.36 -21.48
N GLU A 56 2.81 -26.86 -22.68
CA GLU A 56 3.50 -26.14 -23.76
C GLU A 56 2.73 -24.90 -24.21
N ILE A 57 1.41 -25.01 -24.30
CA ILE A 57 0.53 -23.89 -24.69
C ILE A 57 0.45 -22.82 -23.60
N VAL A 58 0.53 -23.22 -22.34
CA VAL A 58 0.57 -22.26 -21.20
C VAL A 58 1.76 -21.32 -21.33
N LYS A 59 2.92 -21.85 -21.71
CA LYS A 59 4.14 -21.05 -21.95
C LYS A 59 3.88 -19.95 -22.98
N ASP A 60 3.32 -20.31 -24.14
CA ASP A 60 3.06 -19.39 -25.24
C ASP A 60 2.00 -18.34 -24.86
N LEU A 61 0.95 -18.76 -24.15
CA LEU A 61 -0.09 -17.86 -23.63
C LEU A 61 0.49 -16.81 -22.67
N ILE A 62 1.35 -17.23 -21.72
CA ILE A 62 2.00 -16.32 -20.78
C ILE A 62 2.96 -15.42 -21.53
N HIS A 63 3.79 -15.94 -22.41
CA HIS A 63 4.73 -15.15 -23.19
C HIS A 63 4.01 -14.06 -24.01
N TYR A 64 2.90 -14.44 -24.68
CA TYR A 64 2.07 -13.47 -25.42
C TYR A 64 1.52 -12.38 -24.51
N CYS A 65 0.96 -12.74 -23.34
CA CYS A 65 0.38 -11.79 -22.40
C CYS A 65 1.45 -10.89 -21.75
N VAL A 66 2.62 -11.41 -21.43
CA VAL A 66 3.74 -10.64 -20.89
C VAL A 66 4.26 -9.66 -21.93
N THR A 67 4.51 -10.11 -23.14
CA THR A 67 5.06 -9.29 -24.23
C THR A 67 4.06 -8.23 -24.71
N ASN A 68 2.83 -8.64 -25.00
CA ASN A 68 1.82 -7.79 -25.62
C ASN A 68 0.95 -7.04 -24.60
N GLY A 69 0.77 -7.60 -23.39
CA GLY A 69 0.02 -6.98 -22.29
C GLY A 69 0.90 -6.28 -21.27
N ARG A 70 2.23 -6.42 -21.33
CA ARG A 70 3.20 -5.96 -20.29
C ARG A 70 2.84 -6.42 -18.88
N LEU A 71 2.39 -7.65 -18.77
CA LEU A 71 2.06 -8.21 -17.47
C LEU A 71 3.34 -8.61 -16.71
N ASN A 72 3.30 -8.44 -15.41
CA ASN A 72 4.47 -8.65 -14.55
C ASN A 72 4.63 -10.14 -14.15
N ARG A 73 5.79 -10.43 -13.53
CA ARG A 73 6.12 -11.78 -13.04
C ARG A 73 5.09 -12.31 -12.04
N GLN A 74 4.51 -11.45 -11.21
CA GLN A 74 3.51 -11.84 -10.21
C GLN A 74 2.21 -12.36 -10.85
N TRP A 75 1.75 -11.73 -11.93
CA TRP A 75 0.59 -12.22 -12.69
C TRP A 75 0.87 -13.59 -13.30
N ALA A 76 2.03 -13.76 -13.97
CA ALA A 76 2.43 -15.03 -14.57
C ALA A 76 2.58 -16.13 -13.51
N ASP A 77 3.18 -15.81 -12.38
CA ASP A 77 3.33 -16.70 -11.22
C ASP A 77 1.97 -17.14 -10.67
N SER A 78 1.03 -16.20 -10.49
CA SER A 78 -0.33 -16.50 -10.03
C SER A 78 -1.06 -17.47 -10.99
N LEU A 79 -0.89 -17.32 -12.30
CA LEU A 79 -1.48 -18.21 -13.27
C LEU A 79 -0.89 -19.62 -13.19
N LEU A 80 0.44 -19.74 -13.09
CA LEU A 80 1.16 -21.01 -12.99
C LEU A 80 0.89 -21.77 -11.69
N ILE A 81 0.73 -21.06 -10.57
CA ILE A 81 0.32 -21.65 -9.28
C ILE A 81 -1.04 -22.34 -9.41
N HIS A 82 -2.01 -21.68 -10.05
CA HIS A 82 -3.38 -22.21 -10.15
C HIS A 82 -3.47 -23.51 -10.95
N ILE A 83 -2.65 -23.67 -11.96
CA ILE A 83 -2.61 -24.90 -12.78
C ILE A 83 -1.58 -25.91 -12.26
N ARG A 84 -0.85 -25.61 -11.18
CA ARG A 84 0.24 -26.44 -10.63
C ARG A 84 1.29 -26.79 -11.67
N TYR A 85 1.73 -25.78 -12.44
CA TYR A 85 2.66 -25.97 -13.56
C TYR A 85 3.99 -26.60 -13.08
N PRO A 86 4.44 -27.73 -13.65
CA PRO A 86 5.73 -28.34 -13.32
C PRO A 86 6.88 -27.43 -13.82
N GLY A 87 7.87 -27.14 -12.96
CA GLY A 87 9.01 -26.27 -13.33
C GLY A 87 8.68 -24.77 -13.37
N ARG A 88 7.67 -24.33 -12.63
CA ARG A 88 7.19 -22.92 -12.54
C ARG A 88 8.31 -21.88 -12.46
N GLU A 89 9.24 -22.03 -11.52
CA GLU A 89 10.33 -21.06 -11.32
C GLU A 89 11.27 -20.98 -12.52
N GLN A 90 11.53 -22.10 -13.18
CA GLN A 90 12.38 -22.17 -14.35
C GLN A 90 11.72 -21.46 -15.53
N LEU A 91 10.41 -21.68 -15.74
CA LEU A 91 9.65 -21.02 -16.80
C LEU A 91 9.56 -19.50 -16.58
N LEU A 92 9.33 -19.06 -15.33
CA LEU A 92 9.34 -17.64 -14.99
C LEU A 92 10.70 -17.00 -15.24
N ALA A 93 11.80 -17.69 -14.90
CA ALA A 93 13.14 -17.18 -15.17
C ALA A 93 13.39 -17.07 -16.70
N GLU A 94 12.97 -18.04 -17.49
CA GLU A 94 13.10 -18.03 -18.94
C GLU A 94 12.30 -16.89 -19.58
N ILE A 95 10.99 -16.79 -19.31
CA ILE A 95 10.13 -15.76 -19.91
C ILE A 95 10.60 -14.33 -19.58
N PHE A 96 11.01 -14.10 -18.35
CA PHE A 96 11.42 -12.75 -17.92
C PHE A 96 12.91 -12.45 -18.19
N ALA A 97 13.77 -13.46 -18.44
CA ALA A 97 15.10 -13.24 -18.99
C ALA A 97 15.04 -12.83 -20.46
N ASP A 98 14.25 -13.53 -21.27
CA ASP A 98 14.04 -13.18 -22.67
C ASP A 98 13.38 -11.80 -22.84
N TYR A 99 12.47 -11.45 -21.92
CA TYR A 99 11.84 -10.14 -21.91
C TYR A 99 12.82 -9.01 -21.52
N ALA A 100 13.79 -9.28 -20.65
CA ALA A 100 14.86 -8.33 -20.31
C ALA A 100 15.82 -8.15 -21.48
N LEU A 101 16.24 -9.23 -22.13
CA LEU A 101 17.15 -9.20 -23.28
C LEU A 101 16.54 -8.54 -24.53
N SER A 102 15.24 -8.71 -24.75
CA SER A 102 14.54 -8.05 -25.87
C SER A 102 14.35 -6.54 -25.68
N ASN A 103 14.59 -6.01 -24.49
CA ASN A 103 14.55 -4.58 -24.19
C ASN A 103 15.96 -3.94 -24.04
N GLU A 104 17.08 -4.71 -24.09
CA GLU A 104 18.44 -4.20 -23.98
C GLU A 104 19.14 -3.89 -25.33
N GLU A 105 18.57 -4.28 -26.45
CA GLU A 105 19.15 -3.98 -27.77
C GLU A 105 18.51 -2.77 -28.45
N GLN A 106 18.80 -1.56 -27.96
CA GLN A 106 18.95 -0.39 -28.83
C GLN A 106 20.01 0.56 -28.25
N PRO A 107 21.22 0.66 -28.86
CA PRO A 107 22.15 1.71 -28.50
C PRO A 107 21.60 3.06 -28.96
N LEU A 108 21.74 4.03 -28.08
CA LEU A 108 21.48 5.45 -28.31
C LEU A 108 22.22 5.93 -29.57
N ASN A 109 21.52 6.13 -30.67
CA ASN A 109 21.94 7.06 -31.72
C ASN A 109 20.85 8.10 -31.93
N ASN A 110 21.27 9.32 -31.77
CA ASN A 110 20.52 10.57 -31.85
C ASN A 110 19.82 10.78 -33.21
N ASP A 111 18.80 11.59 -33.12
CA ASP A 111 18.07 12.32 -34.17
C ASP A 111 16.97 11.54 -34.89
N ASN A 112 15.77 11.62 -34.28
CA ASN A 112 14.57 12.14 -34.93
C ASN A 112 13.41 12.15 -33.90
N GLY A 113 12.80 13.29 -33.74
CA GLY A 113 11.75 13.57 -32.75
C GLY A 113 10.58 12.56 -32.80
N THR A 114 10.64 11.61 -31.90
CA THR A 114 9.51 10.81 -31.44
C THR A 114 9.27 11.18 -29.99
N GLU A 115 8.11 11.73 -29.70
CA GLU A 115 7.64 12.01 -28.35
C GLU A 115 7.82 10.76 -27.47
N PRO A 116 8.31 10.88 -26.23
CA PRO A 116 8.42 9.74 -25.32
C PRO A 116 7.03 9.11 -25.13
N GLU A 117 6.91 7.79 -25.30
CA GLU A 117 5.68 7.06 -25.01
C GLU A 117 5.21 7.46 -23.59
N PRO A 118 3.93 7.82 -23.41
CA PRO A 118 3.43 8.23 -22.10
C PRO A 118 3.62 7.08 -21.10
N ALA A 119 4.41 7.35 -20.07
CA ALA A 119 4.60 6.43 -18.95
C ALA A 119 3.20 5.96 -18.48
N CYS A 120 3.02 4.64 -18.37
CA CYS A 120 1.74 4.08 -17.92
C CYS A 120 1.36 4.73 -16.58
N LEU A 121 0.29 5.52 -16.59
CA LEU A 121 -0.09 6.35 -15.45
C LEU A 121 -0.58 5.44 -14.32
N GLU A 122 0.16 5.42 -13.21
CA GLU A 122 -0.17 4.60 -12.05
C GLU A 122 -1.44 5.10 -11.37
N SER A 123 -2.34 4.16 -11.04
CA SER A 123 -3.57 4.50 -10.33
C SER A 123 -3.28 5.14 -8.96
N PRO A 124 -3.93 6.25 -8.60
CA PRO A 124 -3.74 6.92 -7.32
C PRO A 124 -4.25 6.10 -6.11
N HIS A 125 -5.02 5.03 -6.35
CA HIS A 125 -5.54 4.16 -5.31
C HIS A 125 -4.51 3.14 -4.80
N ASN A 126 -3.41 2.95 -5.52
CA ASN A 126 -2.38 1.98 -5.18
C ASN A 126 -1.24 2.62 -4.37
N ILE A 127 -0.48 1.76 -3.67
CA ILE A 127 0.81 2.15 -3.09
C ILE A 127 1.72 2.62 -4.23
N VAL A 128 2.38 3.76 -4.04
CA VAL A 128 3.32 4.30 -5.05
C VAL A 128 4.58 3.42 -5.09
N PRO A 129 4.92 2.82 -6.23
CA PRO A 129 6.11 1.97 -6.37
C PRO A 129 7.40 2.72 -6.07
N ILE A 130 8.47 1.97 -5.73
CA ILE A 130 9.78 2.55 -5.35
C ILE A 130 10.36 3.44 -6.46
N GLN A 131 10.25 2.99 -7.72
CA GLN A 131 10.80 3.69 -8.88
C GLN A 131 9.82 4.67 -9.53
N SER A 132 8.64 4.85 -8.94
CA SER A 132 7.62 5.74 -9.49
C SER A 132 8.11 7.19 -9.52
N PRO A 133 7.99 7.89 -10.64
CA PRO A 133 8.27 9.32 -10.72
C PRO A 133 7.31 10.15 -9.86
N PHE A 134 6.15 9.60 -9.53
CA PHE A 134 5.09 10.28 -8.78
C PHE A 134 5.28 10.26 -7.27
N TYR A 135 6.31 9.59 -6.76
CA TYR A 135 6.65 9.69 -5.35
C TYR A 135 7.25 11.07 -5.04
N ILE A 136 6.59 11.84 -4.20
CA ILE A 136 7.04 13.16 -3.74
C ILE A 136 7.65 13.02 -2.37
N LYS A 137 8.95 13.29 -2.25
CA LYS A 137 9.67 13.25 -0.97
C LYS A 137 9.22 14.38 -0.04
N ARG A 138 9.05 14.05 1.22
CA ARG A 138 8.69 14.98 2.29
C ARG A 138 9.81 15.04 3.34
N PRO A 139 9.86 16.09 4.19
CA PRO A 139 10.89 16.19 5.24
C PRO A 139 10.95 14.96 6.16
N GLY A 140 9.78 14.42 6.56
CA GLY A 140 9.69 13.21 7.40
C GLY A 140 10.32 11.97 6.76
N ASP A 141 10.21 11.84 5.43
CA ASP A 141 10.78 10.70 4.69
C ASP A 141 12.31 10.66 4.87
N SER A 142 12.97 11.82 4.81
CA SER A 142 14.42 11.93 5.01
C SER A 142 14.86 11.53 6.42
N ILE A 143 14.03 11.79 7.43
CA ILE A 143 14.29 11.37 8.82
C ILE A 143 14.21 9.85 8.91
N ALA A 144 13.14 9.24 8.39
CA ALA A 144 12.93 7.80 8.39
C ALA A 144 14.06 7.06 7.65
N LEU A 145 14.45 7.55 6.45
CA LEU A 145 15.51 6.93 5.64
C LEU A 145 16.89 7.03 6.30
N LYS A 146 17.18 8.14 7.00
CA LYS A 146 18.41 8.26 7.80
C LYS A 146 18.39 7.36 9.04
N ALA A 147 17.22 7.20 9.66
CA ALA A 147 17.07 6.34 10.83
C ALA A 147 17.30 4.87 10.47
N ILE A 148 16.67 4.38 9.39
CA ILE A 148 16.77 2.96 9.02
C ILE A 148 18.19 2.55 8.55
N ALA A 149 19.04 3.48 8.18
CA ALA A 149 20.44 3.20 7.88
C ALA A 149 21.26 2.78 9.14
N ARG A 150 20.77 3.13 10.35
CA ARG A 150 21.35 2.71 11.64
C ARG A 150 20.78 1.35 12.05
N GLN A 151 21.39 0.69 13.02
CA GLN A 151 20.90 -0.56 13.63
C GLN A 151 20.19 -0.28 14.96
N GLY A 152 19.27 -1.17 15.34
CA GLY A 152 18.54 -1.10 16.58
C GLY A 152 17.58 0.09 16.64
N VAL A 153 16.95 0.45 15.53
CA VAL A 153 16.01 1.58 15.45
C VAL A 153 14.56 1.12 15.59
N THR A 154 13.73 2.05 16.03
CA THR A 154 12.27 1.92 15.99
C THR A 154 11.72 3.15 15.27
N ILE A 155 10.94 2.92 14.23
CA ILE A 155 10.29 3.96 13.43
C ILE A 155 8.79 3.73 13.51
N ILE A 156 8.05 4.78 13.85
CA ILE A 156 6.59 4.78 13.90
C ILE A 156 6.08 5.72 12.82
N ILE A 157 5.33 5.21 11.87
CA ILE A 157 4.67 6.01 10.84
C ILE A 157 3.18 6.07 11.20
N LYS A 158 2.70 7.23 11.61
CA LYS A 158 1.30 7.41 12.00
C LYS A 158 0.65 8.57 11.27
N GLY A 159 -0.65 8.54 11.14
CA GLY A 159 -1.44 9.60 10.52
C GLY A 159 -2.62 9.05 9.73
N PRO A 160 -3.52 9.91 9.27
CA PRO A 160 -4.77 9.51 8.62
C PRO A 160 -4.58 8.55 7.43
N PRO A 161 -5.62 7.84 7.00
CA PRO A 161 -5.61 7.08 5.76
C PRO A 161 -5.23 7.95 4.55
N GLN A 162 -4.69 7.33 3.50
CA GLN A 162 -4.37 7.97 2.22
C GLN A 162 -3.28 9.07 2.28
N MET A 163 -2.48 9.11 3.36
CA MET A 163 -1.33 10.01 3.49
C MET A 163 -0.04 9.47 2.86
N GLY A 164 -0.09 8.30 2.26
CA GLY A 164 1.07 7.66 1.64
C GLY A 164 2.01 6.98 2.64
N LYS A 165 1.50 6.52 3.80
CA LYS A 165 2.27 5.81 4.83
C LYS A 165 2.88 4.50 4.30
N SER A 166 2.08 3.67 3.64
CA SER A 166 2.56 2.41 3.05
C SER A 166 3.56 2.63 1.92
N SER A 167 3.42 3.75 1.16
CA SER A 167 4.42 4.13 0.16
C SER A 167 5.75 4.55 0.81
N LEU A 168 5.72 5.26 1.94
CA LEU A 168 6.92 5.57 2.72
C LEU A 168 7.53 4.30 3.31
N LEU A 169 6.70 3.37 3.83
CA LEU A 169 7.18 2.07 4.33
C LEU A 169 7.93 1.30 3.25
N LEU A 170 7.42 1.31 2.01
CA LEU A 170 8.09 0.68 0.87
C LEU A 170 9.47 1.31 0.58
N GLN A 171 9.59 2.64 0.66
CA GLN A 171 10.87 3.33 0.54
C GLN A 171 11.84 2.96 1.68
N ILE A 172 11.35 2.86 2.91
CA ILE A 172 12.15 2.44 4.08
C ILE A 172 12.63 1.00 3.90
N ASN A 173 11.78 0.09 3.45
CA ASN A 173 12.14 -1.31 3.20
C ASN A 173 13.27 -1.39 2.15
N SER A 174 13.14 -0.69 1.04
CA SER A 174 14.18 -0.63 0.00
C SER A 174 15.49 -0.05 0.53
N ALA A 175 15.44 1.03 1.31
CA ALA A 175 16.62 1.62 1.92
C ALA A 175 17.31 0.66 2.93
N ALA A 176 16.51 -0.12 3.66
CA ALA A 176 17.03 -1.14 4.58
C ALA A 176 17.76 -2.26 3.82
N GLU A 177 17.19 -2.75 2.73
CA GLU A 177 17.81 -3.76 1.86
C GLU A 177 19.13 -3.25 1.26
N GLN A 178 19.14 -1.99 0.77
CA GLN A 178 20.36 -1.32 0.27
C GLN A 178 21.42 -1.16 1.37
N ALA A 179 21.00 -1.01 2.63
CA ALA A 179 21.92 -0.99 3.78
C ALA A 179 22.35 -2.40 4.24
N GLY A 180 22.04 -3.45 3.47
CA GLY A 180 22.41 -4.83 3.76
C GLY A 180 21.58 -5.51 4.83
N LYS A 181 20.42 -5.00 5.18
CA LYS A 181 19.50 -5.61 6.15
C LYS A 181 18.53 -6.57 5.46
N ARG A 182 18.00 -7.51 6.23
CA ARG A 182 16.91 -8.37 5.80
C ARG A 182 15.57 -7.76 6.22
N VAL A 183 14.59 -7.76 5.35
CA VAL A 183 13.26 -7.19 5.65
C VAL A 183 12.23 -8.31 5.75
N ALA A 184 11.50 -8.35 6.86
CA ALA A 184 10.28 -9.13 7.02
C ALA A 184 9.09 -8.16 7.04
N PHE A 185 8.35 -8.11 5.92
CA PHE A 185 7.16 -7.27 5.78
C PHE A 185 5.91 -8.05 6.17
N ILE A 186 5.15 -7.52 7.12
CA ILE A 186 3.87 -8.05 7.59
C ILE A 186 2.79 -6.98 7.40
N ASP A 187 1.76 -7.34 6.65
CA ASP A 187 0.53 -6.59 6.56
C ASP A 187 -0.53 -7.28 7.43
N PHE A 188 -1.00 -6.59 8.47
CA PHE A 188 -1.96 -7.15 9.42
C PHE A 188 -3.35 -7.37 8.82
N GLN A 189 -3.68 -6.76 7.68
CA GLN A 189 -4.92 -7.07 6.95
C GLN A 189 -4.94 -8.50 6.38
N GLN A 190 -3.79 -9.17 6.29
CA GLN A 190 -3.70 -10.57 5.82
C GLN A 190 -4.11 -11.59 6.89
N PHE A 191 -4.26 -11.18 8.15
CA PHE A 191 -4.72 -12.08 9.19
C PHE A 191 -6.23 -12.29 9.12
N ASP A 192 -6.65 -13.54 9.16
CA ASP A 192 -8.05 -13.89 9.24
C ASP A 192 -8.67 -13.36 10.54
N ARG A 193 -9.93 -12.94 10.50
CA ARG A 193 -10.65 -12.47 11.70
C ARG A 193 -10.66 -13.51 12.82
N SER A 194 -10.73 -14.79 12.50
CA SER A 194 -10.66 -15.88 13.48
C SER A 194 -9.35 -15.91 14.24
N SER A 195 -8.23 -15.55 13.59
CA SER A 195 -6.91 -15.48 14.19
C SER A 195 -6.75 -14.30 15.14
N LEU A 196 -7.56 -13.27 14.97
CA LEU A 196 -7.55 -12.06 15.80
C LEU A 196 -8.45 -12.15 17.05
N VAL A 197 -9.13 -13.29 17.27
CA VAL A 197 -9.96 -13.52 18.45
C VAL A 197 -9.15 -14.06 19.62
N GLU A 198 -8.28 -15.04 19.35
CA GLU A 198 -7.53 -15.79 20.35
C GLU A 198 -6.04 -15.42 20.32
N ALA A 199 -5.54 -14.89 21.44
CA ALA A 199 -4.16 -14.48 21.58
C ALA A 199 -3.16 -15.58 21.18
N ASP A 200 -3.34 -16.79 21.69
CA ASP A 200 -2.43 -17.91 21.44
C ASP A 200 -2.34 -18.23 19.93
N THR A 201 -3.48 -18.28 19.25
CA THR A 201 -3.55 -18.51 17.80
C THR A 201 -2.85 -17.41 17.03
N PHE A 202 -3.08 -16.16 17.38
CA PHE A 202 -2.44 -15.02 16.73
C PHE A 202 -0.92 -15.05 16.88
N PHE A 203 -0.39 -15.23 18.10
CA PHE A 203 1.04 -15.25 18.35
C PHE A 203 1.76 -16.42 17.63
N GLN A 204 1.11 -17.57 17.54
CA GLN A 204 1.62 -18.69 16.75
C GLN A 204 1.66 -18.37 15.26
N GLN A 205 0.56 -17.85 14.71
CA GLN A 205 0.49 -17.47 13.29
C GLN A 205 1.48 -16.36 12.94
N PHE A 206 1.67 -15.39 13.82
CA PHE A 206 2.65 -14.34 13.65
C PHE A 206 4.08 -14.92 13.56
N CYS A 207 4.45 -15.87 14.46
CA CYS A 207 5.74 -16.56 14.40
C CYS A 207 5.87 -17.39 13.11
N ASN A 208 4.83 -18.12 12.72
CA ASN A 208 4.81 -18.93 11.50
C ASN A 208 5.03 -18.05 10.25
N LEU A 209 4.32 -16.91 10.19
CA LEU A 209 4.44 -15.98 9.08
C LEU A 209 5.85 -15.38 9.00
N LEU A 210 6.43 -14.97 10.14
CA LEU A 210 7.80 -14.48 10.20
C LEU A 210 8.81 -15.53 9.71
N THR A 211 8.68 -16.77 10.18
CA THR A 211 9.55 -17.88 9.80
C THR A 211 9.51 -18.12 8.30
N HIS A 212 8.30 -18.14 7.73
CA HIS A 212 8.08 -18.27 6.28
C HIS A 212 8.67 -17.10 5.49
N LYS A 213 8.44 -15.86 5.93
CA LYS A 213 8.98 -14.64 5.28
C LYS A 213 10.51 -14.60 5.31
N LEU A 214 11.12 -15.23 6.31
CA LEU A 214 12.57 -15.29 6.47
C LEU A 214 13.18 -16.55 5.84
N ASP A 215 12.36 -17.39 5.22
CA ASP A 215 12.79 -18.64 4.58
C ASP A 215 13.63 -19.52 5.54
N LEU A 216 13.11 -19.72 6.76
CA LEU A 216 13.73 -20.51 7.81
C LEU A 216 12.88 -21.75 8.12
N ASP A 217 13.52 -22.78 8.71
CA ASP A 217 12.82 -23.96 9.20
C ASP A 217 11.81 -23.56 10.31
N ASN A 218 10.68 -24.25 10.37
CA ASN A 218 9.63 -23.89 11.32
C ASN A 218 9.77 -24.68 12.63
N HIS A 219 10.04 -23.97 13.72
CA HIS A 219 10.14 -24.51 15.08
C HIS A 219 9.12 -23.89 16.05
N VAL A 220 8.05 -23.28 15.52
CA VAL A 220 7.01 -22.63 16.35
C VAL A 220 6.36 -23.65 17.29
N ALA A 221 6.00 -24.84 16.79
CA ALA A 221 5.38 -25.88 17.60
C ALA A 221 6.25 -26.26 18.81
N ASP A 222 7.57 -26.40 18.64
CA ASP A 222 8.49 -26.70 19.71
C ASP A 222 8.49 -25.64 20.80
N CYS A 223 8.47 -24.35 20.39
CA CYS A 223 8.42 -23.24 21.32
C CYS A 223 7.07 -23.19 22.08
N TRP A 224 5.99 -23.60 21.45
CA TRP A 224 4.65 -23.59 22.05
C TRP A 224 4.38 -24.75 23.04
N THR A 225 5.25 -25.78 23.11
CA THR A 225 5.21 -26.81 24.17
C THR A 225 5.71 -26.30 25.52
N LEU A 226 6.42 -25.15 25.54
CA LEU A 226 7.00 -24.63 26.77
C LEU A 226 5.91 -24.03 27.68
N PRO A 227 6.01 -24.16 29.02
CA PRO A 227 5.07 -23.60 29.99
C PRO A 227 5.30 -22.10 30.19
N LEU A 228 5.18 -21.33 29.11
CA LEU A 228 5.40 -19.90 29.05
C LEU A 228 4.16 -19.20 28.52
N GLY A 229 3.97 -17.93 28.86
CA GLY A 229 2.94 -17.09 28.24
C GLY A 229 3.31 -16.66 26.82
N ASN A 230 2.34 -16.19 26.04
CA ASN A 230 2.52 -15.85 24.63
C ASN A 230 3.63 -14.81 24.39
N ARG A 231 3.70 -13.73 25.20
CA ARG A 231 4.80 -12.75 25.15
C ARG A 231 6.17 -13.38 25.30
N GLN A 232 6.29 -14.30 26.26
CA GLN A 232 7.56 -14.97 26.54
C GLN A 232 7.94 -15.97 25.42
N ARG A 233 6.94 -16.71 24.89
CA ARG A 233 7.16 -17.63 23.75
C ARG A 233 7.60 -16.86 22.52
N LEU A 234 6.91 -15.79 22.14
CA LEU A 234 7.29 -14.94 21.02
C LEU A 234 8.69 -14.34 21.20
N THR A 235 8.98 -13.76 22.38
CA THR A 235 10.30 -13.17 22.68
C THR A 235 11.41 -14.22 22.61
N ARG A 236 11.16 -15.42 23.16
CA ARG A 236 12.11 -16.54 23.10
C ARG A 236 12.33 -17.01 21.66
N TYR A 237 11.26 -17.15 20.88
CA TYR A 237 11.35 -17.55 19.48
C TYR A 237 12.18 -16.56 18.66
N MET A 238 11.97 -15.28 18.85
CA MET A 238 12.77 -14.24 18.22
C MET A 238 14.24 -14.29 18.63
N SER A 239 14.52 -14.27 19.95
CA SER A 239 15.88 -14.08 20.46
C SER A 239 16.75 -15.34 20.44
N HIS A 240 16.14 -16.55 20.52
CA HIS A 240 16.90 -17.82 20.58
C HIS A 240 16.86 -18.59 19.27
N TYR A 241 15.94 -18.25 18.37
CA TYR A 241 15.82 -18.95 17.09
C TYR A 241 15.95 -18.01 15.89
N LEU A 242 15.01 -17.07 15.66
CA LEU A 242 15.00 -16.28 14.44
C LEU A 242 16.24 -15.39 14.30
N LEU A 243 16.50 -14.50 15.25
CA LEU A 243 17.61 -13.55 15.16
C LEU A 243 18.99 -14.23 15.07
N PRO A 244 19.30 -15.29 15.86
CA PRO A 244 20.59 -15.98 15.75
C PRO A 244 20.81 -16.72 14.43
N LYS A 245 19.76 -17.05 13.69
CA LYS A 245 19.84 -17.74 12.38
C LYS A 245 20.08 -16.78 11.22
N LEU A 246 19.86 -15.50 11.44
CA LEU A 246 20.06 -14.49 10.39
C LEU A 246 21.52 -14.05 10.34
N ASP A 247 22.04 -13.94 9.13
CA ASP A 247 23.39 -13.46 8.82
C ASP A 247 23.50 -11.91 8.81
N ARG A 248 22.35 -11.23 8.85
CA ARG A 248 22.20 -9.79 8.75
C ARG A 248 21.12 -9.26 9.71
N PRO A 249 21.19 -7.96 10.08
CA PRO A 249 20.13 -7.34 10.89
C PRO A 249 18.78 -7.44 10.22
N LEU A 250 17.74 -7.62 11.03
CA LEU A 250 16.35 -7.77 10.61
C LEU A 250 15.61 -6.46 10.77
N VAL A 251 14.90 -6.04 9.73
CA VAL A 251 13.83 -5.04 9.81
C VAL A 251 12.50 -5.77 9.84
N LEU A 252 11.78 -5.66 10.94
CA LEU A 252 10.39 -6.10 11.06
C LEU A 252 9.48 -4.93 10.71
N ALA A 253 8.99 -4.91 9.47
CA ALA A 253 8.13 -3.88 8.91
C ALA A 253 6.67 -4.33 9.00
N MET A 254 5.85 -3.61 9.76
CA MET A 254 4.47 -3.94 10.09
C MET A 254 3.54 -2.84 9.58
N ASP A 255 2.72 -3.16 8.58
CA ASP A 255 1.70 -2.24 8.04
C ASP A 255 0.32 -2.58 8.60
N GLU A 256 -0.56 -1.56 8.66
CA GLU A 256 -1.93 -1.66 9.15
C GLU A 256 -2.02 -2.27 10.58
N ALA A 257 -1.09 -1.85 11.47
CA ALA A 257 -1.03 -2.34 12.85
C ALA A 257 -2.27 -1.98 13.68
N ASP A 258 -3.13 -1.10 13.16
CA ASP A 258 -4.44 -0.75 13.73
C ASP A 258 -5.35 -1.95 13.96
N VAL A 259 -5.24 -2.97 13.12
CA VAL A 259 -6.02 -4.22 13.23
C VAL A 259 -5.89 -4.83 14.64
N ILE A 260 -4.73 -4.64 15.29
CA ILE A 260 -4.46 -5.17 16.63
C ILE A 260 -5.18 -4.36 17.72
N PHE A 261 -5.50 -3.09 17.50
CA PHE A 261 -6.12 -2.25 18.54
C PHE A 261 -7.49 -2.77 19.02
N ASP A 262 -8.22 -3.45 18.15
CA ASP A 262 -9.54 -4.02 18.47
C ASP A 262 -9.46 -5.40 19.14
N THR A 263 -8.25 -5.93 19.41
CA THR A 263 -8.06 -7.24 20.05
C THR A 263 -7.91 -7.14 21.56
N ASN A 264 -8.21 -8.24 22.27
CA ASN A 264 -8.02 -8.35 23.72
C ASN A 264 -6.54 -8.54 24.13
N PHE A 265 -5.65 -8.79 23.19
CA PHE A 265 -4.21 -9.00 23.40
C PHE A 265 -3.33 -7.86 22.87
N ARG A 266 -3.91 -6.72 22.47
CA ARG A 266 -3.16 -5.57 21.97
C ARG A 266 -2.07 -5.10 22.90
N ASP A 267 -2.37 -5.01 24.21
CA ASP A 267 -1.40 -4.56 25.22
C ASP A 267 -0.24 -5.57 25.34
N ASP A 268 -0.52 -6.85 25.24
CA ASP A 268 0.51 -7.90 25.22
C ASP A 268 1.40 -7.83 23.99
N PHE A 269 0.80 -7.63 22.81
CA PHE A 269 1.55 -7.54 21.57
C PHE A 269 2.44 -6.30 21.53
N PHE A 270 1.86 -5.12 21.71
CA PHE A 270 2.61 -3.86 21.68
C PHE A 270 3.60 -3.75 22.83
N GLY A 271 3.25 -4.23 24.03
CA GLY A 271 4.16 -4.32 25.17
C GLY A 271 5.36 -5.24 24.92
N THR A 272 5.19 -6.29 24.09
CA THR A 272 6.30 -7.13 23.66
C THR A 272 7.27 -6.36 22.76
N LEU A 273 6.77 -5.63 21.77
CA LEU A 273 7.60 -4.80 20.89
C LEU A 273 8.34 -3.70 21.68
N ARG A 274 7.67 -3.09 22.66
CA ARG A 274 8.29 -2.13 23.59
C ARG A 274 9.41 -2.76 24.40
N SER A 275 9.20 -3.96 24.91
CA SER A 275 10.21 -4.71 25.66
C SER A 275 11.46 -4.99 24.82
N TRP A 276 11.29 -5.36 23.55
CA TRP A 276 12.42 -5.57 22.63
C TRP A 276 13.21 -4.29 22.39
N HIS A 277 12.51 -3.16 22.18
CA HIS A 277 13.16 -1.86 22.07
C HIS A 277 14.01 -1.54 23.30
N SER A 278 13.47 -1.68 24.49
CA SER A 278 14.17 -1.38 25.74
C SER A 278 15.33 -2.34 26.01
N SER A 279 15.20 -3.59 25.59
CA SER A 279 16.22 -4.63 25.77
C SER A 279 17.49 -4.41 24.94
N ARG A 280 17.45 -3.55 23.93
CA ARG A 280 18.64 -3.17 23.13
C ARG A 280 19.76 -2.58 23.98
N ALA A 281 19.42 -1.93 25.10
CA ALA A 281 20.39 -1.30 25.99
C ALA A 281 21.31 -2.31 26.72
N HIS A 282 20.84 -3.54 26.92
CA HIS A 282 21.54 -4.52 27.76
C HIS A 282 21.71 -5.89 27.09
N ASN A 283 21.08 -6.15 25.95
CA ASN A 283 21.21 -7.41 25.24
C ASN A 283 21.46 -7.17 23.73
N PRO A 284 22.69 -7.46 23.24
CA PRO A 284 23.12 -7.16 21.88
C PRO A 284 22.28 -7.82 20.79
N ILE A 285 21.62 -8.96 21.07
CA ILE A 285 20.79 -9.64 20.07
C ILE A 285 19.65 -8.73 19.57
N TRP A 286 19.10 -7.89 20.45
CA TRP A 286 18.02 -6.97 20.09
C TRP A 286 18.49 -5.74 19.28
N GLN A 287 19.80 -5.46 19.24
CA GLN A 287 20.36 -4.44 18.37
C GLN A 287 20.32 -4.88 16.88
N GLN A 288 20.15 -6.18 16.63
CA GLN A 288 19.97 -6.72 15.28
C GLN A 288 18.53 -6.60 14.77
N LEU A 289 17.60 -6.12 15.61
CA LEU A 289 16.19 -5.96 15.25
C LEU A 289 15.80 -4.48 15.18
N ASP A 290 15.43 -4.06 13.98
CA ASP A 290 14.76 -2.79 13.73
C ASP A 290 13.24 -3.01 13.66
N LEU A 291 12.48 -2.08 14.18
CA LEU A 291 11.01 -2.10 14.15
C LEU A 291 10.50 -0.94 13.32
N VAL A 292 9.64 -1.20 12.36
CA VAL A 292 8.89 -0.17 11.63
C VAL A 292 7.40 -0.49 11.73
N LEU A 293 6.65 0.40 12.37
CA LEU A 293 5.20 0.24 12.55
C LEU A 293 4.45 1.34 11.82
N VAL A 294 3.40 0.96 11.12
CA VAL A 294 2.50 1.90 10.44
C VAL A 294 1.11 1.78 11.03
N THR A 295 0.53 2.92 11.39
CA THR A 295 -0.84 3.01 11.90
C THR A 295 -1.60 4.15 11.25
N SER A 296 -2.90 3.97 11.04
CA SER A 296 -3.82 5.00 10.55
C SER A 296 -4.59 5.66 11.68
N THR A 297 -4.63 5.04 12.83
CA THR A 297 -5.36 5.49 14.02
C THR A 297 -4.40 5.99 15.09
N GLU A 298 -4.86 6.93 15.90
CA GLU A 298 -4.08 7.43 17.03
C GLU A 298 -4.02 6.38 18.16
N PRO A 299 -2.83 5.86 18.49
CA PRO A 299 -2.69 4.75 19.43
C PRO A 299 -3.29 4.97 20.81
N TYR A 300 -3.25 6.22 21.32
CA TYR A 300 -3.76 6.53 22.65
C TYR A 300 -5.29 6.49 22.78
N LEU A 301 -6.02 6.38 21.68
CA LEU A 301 -7.46 6.08 21.73
C LEU A 301 -7.76 4.65 22.19
N PHE A 302 -6.79 3.75 22.05
CA PHE A 302 -6.96 2.32 22.29
C PHE A 302 -6.03 1.76 23.36
N ILE A 303 -4.83 2.32 23.51
CA ILE A 303 -3.81 1.88 24.47
C ILE A 303 -3.92 2.74 25.73
N LYS A 304 -4.21 2.11 26.86
CA LYS A 304 -4.39 2.81 28.16
C LYS A 304 -3.07 3.32 28.72
N ASP A 305 -2.01 2.54 28.57
CA ASP A 305 -0.67 2.87 29.05
C ASP A 305 0.31 2.98 27.88
N LEU A 306 0.52 4.21 27.41
CA LEU A 306 1.44 4.49 26.31
C LEU A 306 2.90 4.23 26.69
N ASP A 307 3.26 4.26 27.97
CA ASP A 307 4.62 4.00 28.43
C ASP A 307 4.99 2.54 28.25
N GLU A 308 4.02 1.64 28.20
CA GLU A 308 4.19 0.23 27.88
C GLU A 308 4.09 -0.09 26.37
N SER A 309 3.85 0.90 25.52
CA SER A 309 3.69 0.72 24.08
C SER A 309 4.90 1.24 23.28
N PRO A 310 5.15 0.74 22.05
CA PRO A 310 6.25 1.23 21.22
C PRO A 310 6.00 2.62 20.63
N PHE A 311 4.78 3.16 20.73
CA PHE A 311 4.36 4.36 20.01
C PHE A 311 4.91 5.67 20.57
N ASN A 312 5.50 5.66 21.76
CA ASN A 312 6.16 6.83 22.38
C ASN A 312 7.70 6.74 22.34
N VAL A 313 8.28 5.79 21.58
CA VAL A 313 9.73 5.62 21.49
C VAL A 313 10.19 5.56 20.03
N GLY A 314 11.44 5.93 19.83
CA GLY A 314 12.04 5.95 18.50
C GLY A 314 11.68 7.19 17.69
N GLU A 315 11.78 7.05 16.38
CA GLU A 315 11.50 8.13 15.42
C GLU A 315 10.03 8.09 15.02
N VAL A 316 9.26 9.08 15.41
CA VAL A 316 7.84 9.20 15.02
C VAL A 316 7.73 10.06 13.77
N ILE A 317 7.17 9.50 12.71
CA ILE A 317 6.97 10.15 11.42
C ILE A 317 5.47 10.33 11.18
N GLU A 318 5.06 11.58 11.04
CA GLU A 318 3.71 11.94 10.60
C GLU A 318 3.81 12.52 9.18
N PRO A 319 3.40 11.78 8.14
CA PRO A 319 3.44 12.28 6.78
C PRO A 319 2.56 13.52 6.63
N ALA A 320 3.20 14.66 6.35
CA ALA A 320 2.50 15.94 6.15
C ALA A 320 1.77 16.00 4.81
N ASP A 321 0.80 16.92 4.69
CA ASP A 321 0.25 17.33 3.41
C ASP A 321 1.34 17.92 2.51
N PHE A 322 1.17 17.86 1.20
CA PHE A 322 2.10 18.47 0.27
C PHE A 322 2.08 19.99 0.39
N SER A 323 3.25 20.60 0.35
CA SER A 323 3.38 22.04 0.14
C SER A 323 2.99 22.43 -1.29
N LEU A 324 2.72 23.70 -1.53
CA LEU A 324 2.46 24.19 -2.88
C LEU A 324 3.58 23.82 -3.87
N ALA A 325 4.85 23.92 -3.43
CA ALA A 325 5.99 23.53 -4.26
C ALA A 325 5.95 22.04 -4.65
N GLN A 326 5.54 21.17 -3.74
CA GLN A 326 5.39 19.75 -4.00
C GLN A 326 4.19 19.44 -4.91
N VAL A 327 3.10 20.22 -4.82
CA VAL A 327 1.98 20.11 -5.76
C VAL A 327 2.38 20.57 -7.17
N ILE A 328 3.17 21.63 -7.28
CA ILE A 328 3.77 22.07 -8.55
C ILE A 328 4.69 20.98 -9.13
N GLU A 329 5.57 20.39 -8.31
CA GLU A 329 6.44 19.28 -8.72
C GLU A 329 5.61 18.09 -9.23
N LEU A 330 4.55 17.71 -8.50
CA LEU A 330 3.69 16.61 -8.90
C LEU A 330 2.92 16.92 -10.21
N ASN A 331 2.46 18.16 -10.40
CA ASN A 331 1.85 18.60 -11.65
C ASN A 331 2.82 18.52 -12.84
N GLN A 332 4.11 18.86 -12.63
CA GLN A 332 5.14 18.71 -13.66
C GLN A 332 5.38 17.24 -14.02
N LYS A 333 5.40 16.35 -13.02
CA LYS A 333 5.51 14.89 -13.22
C LYS A 333 4.29 14.26 -13.92
N HIS A 334 3.19 15.00 -14.01
CA HIS A 334 2.00 14.66 -14.77
C HIS A 334 1.89 15.49 -16.08
N ASP A 335 3.02 15.87 -16.69
CA ASP A 335 3.07 16.62 -17.95
C ASP A 335 2.30 17.96 -17.90
N THR A 336 2.23 18.55 -16.72
CA THR A 336 1.67 19.90 -16.47
C THR A 336 0.21 20.09 -16.98
N PRO A 337 -0.74 19.24 -16.57
CA PRO A 337 -2.12 19.35 -17.02
C PRO A 337 -2.83 20.61 -16.49
N LEU A 338 -2.24 21.28 -15.47
CA LEU A 338 -2.76 22.52 -14.89
C LEU A 338 -1.76 23.66 -15.05
N SER A 339 -2.27 24.84 -15.38
CA SER A 339 -1.51 26.09 -15.34
C SER A 339 -1.20 26.52 -13.90
N SER A 340 -0.21 27.42 -13.69
CA SER A 340 0.17 27.86 -12.35
C SER A 340 -1.00 28.42 -11.51
N PRO A 341 -1.92 29.25 -12.04
CA PRO A 341 -3.10 29.69 -11.28
C PRO A 341 -4.03 28.53 -10.90
N GLN A 342 -4.18 27.53 -11.77
CA GLN A 342 -5.00 26.35 -11.49
C GLN A 342 -4.36 25.42 -10.45
N VAL A 343 -3.04 25.30 -10.43
CA VAL A 343 -2.31 24.57 -9.38
C VAL A 343 -2.52 25.26 -8.03
N GLN A 344 -2.46 26.59 -7.96
CA GLN A 344 -2.77 27.35 -6.74
C GLN A 344 -4.23 27.11 -6.31
N GLN A 345 -5.18 27.16 -7.24
CA GLN A 345 -6.58 26.87 -6.96
C GLN A 345 -6.80 25.44 -6.44
N LEU A 346 -6.09 24.46 -7.01
CA LEU A 346 -6.11 23.07 -6.54
C LEU A 346 -5.56 22.96 -5.13
N PHE A 347 -4.44 23.62 -4.84
CA PHE A 347 -3.84 23.65 -3.53
C PHE A 347 -4.77 24.28 -2.49
N ASP A 348 -5.39 25.42 -2.80
CA ASP A 348 -6.34 26.09 -1.91
C ASP A 348 -7.57 25.22 -1.63
N LEU A 349 -8.04 24.46 -2.62
CA LEU A 349 -9.18 23.57 -2.48
C LEU A 349 -8.85 22.33 -1.64
N LEU A 350 -7.71 21.66 -1.91
CA LEU A 350 -7.37 20.36 -1.35
C LEU A 350 -6.39 20.42 -0.17
N GLY A 351 -5.81 21.60 0.12
CA GLY A 351 -4.86 21.78 1.22
C GLY A 351 -3.58 20.92 1.10
N GLY A 352 -3.23 20.50 -0.12
CA GLY A 352 -2.09 19.63 -0.38
C GLY A 352 -2.31 18.15 0.01
N HIS A 353 -3.55 17.71 0.22
CA HIS A 353 -3.85 16.32 0.57
C HIS A 353 -3.29 15.33 -0.47
N PRO A 354 -2.33 14.44 -0.12
CA PRO A 354 -1.55 13.68 -1.10
C PRO A 354 -2.39 12.86 -2.08
N TYR A 355 -3.36 12.12 -1.56
CA TYR A 355 -4.24 11.29 -2.38
C TYR A 355 -5.15 12.14 -3.30
N LEU A 356 -5.77 13.20 -2.77
CA LEU A 356 -6.70 14.02 -3.55
C LEU A 356 -5.99 14.81 -4.66
N VAL A 357 -4.80 15.33 -4.38
CA VAL A 357 -3.97 16.01 -5.40
C VAL A 357 -3.57 15.01 -6.49
N ARG A 358 -3.12 13.81 -6.10
CA ARG A 358 -2.76 12.76 -7.04
C ARG A 358 -3.95 12.31 -7.89
N LEU A 359 -5.13 12.15 -7.27
CA LEU A 359 -6.37 11.79 -7.97
C LEU A 359 -6.79 12.85 -8.99
N ALA A 360 -6.73 14.13 -8.62
CA ALA A 360 -7.06 15.23 -9.52
C ALA A 360 -6.17 15.21 -10.77
N LEU A 361 -4.86 15.13 -10.57
CA LEU A 361 -3.89 15.12 -11.67
C LEU A 361 -4.02 13.85 -12.54
N TYR A 362 -4.27 12.71 -11.93
CA TYR A 362 -4.54 11.46 -12.64
C TYR A 362 -5.75 11.56 -13.55
N LEU A 363 -6.88 12.09 -13.04
CA LEU A 363 -8.12 12.24 -13.83
C LEU A 363 -7.94 13.19 -15.01
N LEU A 364 -7.15 14.24 -14.85
CA LEU A 364 -6.82 15.18 -15.91
C LEU A 364 -5.95 14.52 -16.99
N MET A 365 -4.92 13.79 -16.60
CA MET A 365 -4.04 13.07 -17.51
C MET A 365 -4.77 11.98 -18.30
N GLU A 366 -5.64 11.23 -17.66
CA GLU A 366 -6.50 10.23 -18.31
C GLU A 366 -7.62 10.87 -19.16
N GLN A 367 -7.64 12.21 -19.22
CA GLN A 367 -8.69 12.98 -19.94
C GLN A 367 -10.13 12.62 -19.53
N ARG A 368 -10.29 12.14 -18.28
CA ARG A 368 -11.62 11.80 -17.72
C ARG A 368 -12.39 13.02 -17.29
N ILE A 369 -11.70 14.14 -17.07
CA ILE A 369 -12.29 15.42 -16.68
C ILE A 369 -11.49 16.57 -17.27
N ALA A 370 -12.16 17.65 -17.65
CA ALA A 370 -11.51 18.90 -18.04
C ALA A 370 -11.13 19.73 -16.79
N PRO A 371 -10.09 20.57 -16.86
CA PRO A 371 -9.71 21.43 -15.72
C PRO A 371 -10.84 22.28 -15.16
N ALA A 372 -11.70 22.84 -16.01
CA ALA A 372 -12.85 23.63 -15.57
C ALA A 372 -13.87 22.80 -14.78
N ASP A 373 -14.13 21.56 -15.23
CA ASP A 373 -15.06 20.64 -14.59
C ASP A 373 -14.52 20.08 -13.29
N LEU A 374 -13.20 19.88 -13.18
CA LEU A 374 -12.54 19.46 -11.93
C LEU A 374 -12.90 20.39 -10.76
N PHE A 375 -12.89 21.70 -11.00
CA PHE A 375 -13.20 22.68 -9.95
C PHE A 375 -14.70 22.89 -9.76
N SER A 376 -15.48 22.94 -10.84
CA SER A 376 -16.93 23.20 -10.76
C SER A 376 -17.70 22.03 -10.15
N GLN A 377 -17.24 20.78 -10.37
CA GLN A 377 -17.89 19.58 -9.88
C GLN A 377 -17.20 18.98 -8.63
N ALA A 378 -16.24 19.70 -8.04
CA ALA A 378 -15.41 19.19 -6.95
C ALA A 378 -16.23 18.69 -5.75
N ILE A 379 -17.31 19.39 -5.40
CA ILE A 379 -18.17 19.08 -4.24
C ILE A 379 -19.40 18.25 -4.60
N GLU A 380 -19.56 17.86 -5.85
CA GLU A 380 -20.73 17.07 -6.24
C GLU A 380 -20.53 15.58 -5.86
N GLU A 381 -21.59 14.90 -5.44
CA GLU A 381 -21.54 13.48 -5.04
C GLU A 381 -21.03 12.56 -6.16
N ARG A 382 -21.25 12.93 -7.42
CA ARG A 382 -20.73 12.20 -8.60
C ARG A 382 -19.54 12.92 -9.24
N GLY A 383 -18.98 13.90 -8.56
CA GLY A 383 -17.81 14.64 -9.00
C GLY A 383 -16.50 13.85 -8.85
N PRO A 384 -15.37 14.47 -9.22
CA PRO A 384 -14.05 13.83 -9.24
C PRO A 384 -13.61 13.25 -7.89
N PHE A 385 -14.09 13.79 -6.79
CA PHE A 385 -13.79 13.35 -5.42
C PHE A 385 -14.97 12.62 -4.76
N GLY A 386 -16.05 12.37 -5.49
CA GLY A 386 -17.30 11.87 -4.95
C GLY A 386 -17.18 10.56 -4.19
N ASP A 387 -16.44 9.58 -4.70
CA ASP A 387 -16.25 8.28 -4.02
C ASP A 387 -15.58 8.43 -2.67
N HIS A 388 -14.52 9.23 -2.61
CA HIS A 388 -13.81 9.53 -1.37
C HIS A 388 -14.70 10.27 -0.36
N LEU A 389 -15.42 11.28 -0.81
CA LEU A 389 -16.30 12.08 0.04
C LEU A 389 -17.49 11.28 0.58
N ARG A 390 -18.14 10.47 -0.27
CA ARG A 390 -19.24 9.57 0.14
C ARG A 390 -18.76 8.51 1.12
N HIS A 391 -17.54 7.98 0.96
CA HIS A 391 -16.98 7.04 1.92
C HIS A 391 -16.92 7.67 3.32
N HIS A 392 -16.32 8.86 3.45
CA HIS A 392 -16.26 9.57 4.73
C HIS A 392 -17.64 9.91 5.28
N LEU A 393 -18.56 10.39 4.44
CA LEU A 393 -19.93 10.70 4.85
C LEU A 393 -20.65 9.46 5.40
N SER A 394 -20.51 8.31 4.74
CA SER A 394 -21.06 7.04 5.20
C SER A 394 -20.51 6.58 6.56
N GLN A 395 -19.21 6.81 6.82
CA GLN A 395 -18.60 6.51 8.12
C GLN A 395 -19.10 7.45 9.22
N LEU A 396 -19.16 8.74 8.94
CA LEU A 396 -19.64 9.76 9.87
C LEU A 396 -21.08 9.51 10.30
N ARG A 397 -21.98 9.23 9.35
CA ARG A 397 -23.41 9.00 9.63
C ARG A 397 -23.71 7.82 10.55
N ARG A 398 -22.75 6.93 10.76
CA ARG A 398 -22.85 5.83 11.75
C ARG A 398 -22.68 6.30 13.19
N GLN A 399 -22.24 7.55 13.41
CA GLN A 399 -21.79 8.06 14.70
C GLN A 399 -22.21 9.52 14.84
N THR A 400 -23.41 9.75 15.39
CA THR A 400 -24.03 11.07 15.52
C THR A 400 -23.10 12.11 16.18
N GLU A 401 -22.35 11.72 17.20
CA GLU A 401 -21.38 12.59 17.89
C GLU A 401 -20.27 13.12 16.98
N LEU A 402 -19.81 12.33 15.99
CA LEU A 402 -18.80 12.80 15.02
C LEU A 402 -19.42 13.74 13.99
N VAL A 403 -20.69 13.52 13.61
CA VAL A 403 -21.44 14.44 12.74
C VAL A 403 -21.57 15.81 13.41
N GLU A 404 -22.01 15.85 14.65
CA GLU A 404 -22.15 17.09 15.44
C GLU A 404 -20.79 17.76 15.66
N GLY A 405 -19.77 16.98 16.00
CA GLY A 405 -18.40 17.47 16.18
C GLY A 405 -17.84 18.10 14.91
N LEU A 406 -17.98 17.44 13.76
CA LEU A 406 -17.51 17.99 12.49
C LEU A 406 -18.31 19.26 12.09
N HIS A 407 -19.60 19.27 12.35
CA HIS A 407 -20.42 20.47 12.12
C HIS A 407 -19.95 21.67 12.95
N GLN A 408 -19.63 21.45 14.25
CA GLN A 408 -19.07 22.52 15.10
C GLN A 408 -17.70 23.00 14.60
N VAL A 409 -16.86 22.09 14.11
CA VAL A 409 -15.57 22.45 13.49
C VAL A 409 -15.80 23.33 12.24
N ILE A 410 -16.75 22.98 11.39
CA ILE A 410 -17.04 23.75 10.16
C ILE A 410 -17.60 25.14 10.47
N THR A 411 -18.50 25.22 11.47
CA THR A 411 -19.24 26.47 11.77
C THR A 411 -18.53 27.39 12.76
N HIS A 412 -17.87 26.82 13.77
CA HIS A 412 -17.30 27.57 14.89
C HIS A 412 -15.78 27.43 15.05
N GLN A 413 -15.12 26.58 14.22
CA GLN A 413 -13.69 26.32 14.29
C GLN A 413 -13.22 25.76 15.66
N THR A 414 -14.14 25.07 16.35
CA THR A 414 -13.90 24.44 17.66
C THR A 414 -14.41 23.00 17.64
N CYS A 415 -13.77 22.13 18.42
CA CYS A 415 -14.26 20.77 18.63
C CYS A 415 -14.77 20.64 20.07
N PRO A 416 -15.96 20.08 20.31
CA PRO A 416 -16.59 20.06 21.61
C PRO A 416 -15.84 19.21 22.64
N ASP A 417 -15.19 18.16 22.18
CA ASP A 417 -14.57 17.15 23.01
C ASP A 417 -13.23 16.67 22.43
N GLN A 418 -12.29 16.33 23.29
CA GLN A 418 -10.97 15.87 22.87
C GLN A 418 -11.01 14.50 22.18
N GLN A 419 -11.89 13.59 22.61
CA GLN A 419 -12.02 12.28 21.96
C GLN A 419 -12.63 12.42 20.57
N ILE A 420 -13.65 13.27 20.42
CA ILE A 420 -14.24 13.59 19.11
C ILE A 420 -13.18 14.21 18.20
N PHE A 421 -12.38 15.15 18.72
CA PHE A 421 -11.27 15.72 17.95
C PHE A 421 -10.32 14.67 17.44
N PHE A 422 -9.83 13.77 18.29
CA PHE A 422 -8.86 12.75 17.87
C PHE A 422 -9.45 11.73 16.90
N ARG A 423 -10.71 11.40 17.01
CA ARG A 423 -11.41 10.53 16.05
C ARG A 423 -11.56 11.21 14.70
N LEU A 424 -11.95 12.48 14.64
CA LEU A 424 -12.04 13.27 13.41
C LEU A 424 -10.65 13.49 12.79
N TRP A 425 -9.63 13.73 13.61
CA TRP A 425 -8.26 13.91 13.18
C TRP A 425 -7.66 12.60 12.65
N GLY A 426 -7.84 11.49 13.36
CA GLY A 426 -7.46 10.15 12.89
C GLY A 426 -8.14 9.76 11.58
N ALA A 427 -9.40 10.17 11.38
CA ALA A 427 -10.09 10.02 10.10
C ALA A 427 -9.59 10.96 9.00
N GLY A 428 -8.70 11.92 9.31
CA GLY A 428 -8.15 12.87 8.38
C GLY A 428 -9.09 14.01 7.96
N LEU A 429 -10.15 14.26 8.74
CA LEU A 429 -11.19 15.23 8.40
C LEU A 429 -10.93 16.64 8.93
N VAL A 430 -10.15 16.73 10.03
CA VAL A 430 -9.84 17.99 10.68
C VAL A 430 -8.34 18.16 10.89
N ARG A 431 -7.92 19.40 11.12
CA ARG A 431 -6.55 19.79 11.50
C ARG A 431 -6.60 20.83 12.62
N ARG A 432 -5.50 20.98 13.33
CA ARG A 432 -5.37 22.01 14.37
C ARG A 432 -4.42 23.12 13.89
N GLU A 433 -4.85 24.36 14.05
CA GLU A 433 -4.02 25.55 13.84
C GLU A 433 -4.08 26.43 15.10
N GLY A 434 -3.02 26.39 15.91
CA GLY A 434 -3.02 27.03 17.21
C GLY A 434 -4.12 26.48 18.12
N GLN A 435 -5.07 27.33 18.51
CA GLN A 435 -6.24 26.95 19.31
C GLN A 435 -7.44 26.53 18.47
N ALA A 436 -7.44 26.86 17.18
CA ALA A 436 -8.56 26.55 16.30
C ALA A 436 -8.48 25.10 15.76
N VAL A 437 -9.64 24.48 15.62
CA VAL A 437 -9.82 23.21 14.92
C VAL A 437 -10.54 23.51 13.63
N LEU A 438 -9.92 23.19 12.52
CA LEU A 438 -10.41 23.50 11.16
C LEU A 438 -10.68 22.22 10.38
N PRO A 439 -11.60 22.24 9.40
CA PRO A 439 -11.64 21.19 8.38
C PRO A 439 -10.27 21.07 7.72
N ARG A 440 -9.84 19.85 7.41
CA ARG A 440 -8.50 19.60 6.84
C ARG A 440 -8.24 20.39 5.56
N CYS A 441 -9.27 20.54 4.71
CA CYS A 441 -9.20 21.31 3.46
C CYS A 441 -10.55 21.96 3.14
N GLN A 442 -10.53 22.89 2.17
CA GLN A 442 -11.75 23.57 1.75
C GLN A 442 -12.76 22.62 1.09
N LEU A 443 -12.29 21.57 0.40
CA LEU A 443 -13.18 20.57 -0.18
C LEU A 443 -14.06 19.94 0.89
N TYR A 444 -13.48 19.55 2.04
CA TYR A 444 -14.24 18.98 3.15
C TYR A 444 -15.18 19.97 3.79
N ALA A 445 -14.73 21.20 4.01
CA ALA A 445 -15.58 22.24 4.57
C ALA A 445 -16.85 22.47 3.72
N LYS A 446 -16.67 22.56 2.41
CA LYS A 446 -17.78 22.81 1.47
C LYS A 446 -18.70 21.60 1.32
N PHE A 447 -18.14 20.38 1.16
CA PHE A 447 -18.94 19.18 0.97
C PHE A 447 -19.72 18.80 2.23
N PHE A 448 -19.04 18.67 3.37
CA PHE A 448 -19.71 18.31 4.62
C PHE A 448 -20.63 19.40 5.14
N GLY A 449 -20.30 20.70 4.90
CA GLY A 449 -21.22 21.77 5.19
C GLY A 449 -22.54 21.70 4.43
N ARG A 450 -22.54 21.07 3.24
CA ARG A 450 -23.76 20.86 2.42
C ARG A 450 -24.49 19.57 2.74
N TYR A 451 -23.77 18.45 2.89
CA TYR A 451 -24.38 17.11 2.87
C TYR A 451 -24.41 16.40 4.23
N LEU A 452 -23.93 17.02 5.30
CA LEU A 452 -23.78 16.32 6.58
C LEU A 452 -25.16 16.01 7.22
N TYR A 453 -26.18 16.82 6.96
CA TYR A 453 -27.53 16.68 7.51
C TYR A 453 -28.60 16.34 6.46
N ASP A 454 -28.26 16.24 5.18
CA ASP A 454 -29.15 15.72 4.15
C ASP A 454 -29.24 14.17 4.24
#